data_f7d70bef90bd998e5e40f2c4223e9ceb
#
_entry.id   f7d70bef90bd998e5e40f2c4223e9ceb
#
_cell.length_a   1.000
_cell.length_b   1.000
_cell.length_c   1.000
_cell.angle_alpha   90.00
_cell.angle_beta   90.00
_cell.angle_gamma   90.00
#
_symmetry.space_group_name_H-M   'P 1'
#
loop_
_entity.id
_entity.type
_entity.pdbx_description
1 polymer ?
#
loop_
_entity_poly.entity_id
_entity_poly.type
_entity_poly.pdbx_seq_one_letter_code
_entity_poly.pdbx_strand_id
1 'polypeptide(L)'
;MKTFPLNSISLQEAMELQFKIIDTVTKYFDGREVLALGDLGVVKGLNKPTYTQKVEKVFADVFDAEASILVRGAGTGAIRWGLISFMKSGEKILVHEAPIYPTSKVTIETMGLKVVKANFNNINDIKRVINENPDIKGALVQNTRQQIEDCYELQEVIHTIKNENPNIRIITDDNYAALKIKKIGNQCGADLGSFSCFKILGPEGVGVLIGKKELIDKVYSLNYSGGSQVQGFEAMEALRGLVYAPVSLAIQSQVN
;
A
#
# COMPACT_ATOMS: atom_id res chain seq x y z
N MET A 1 -17.77 -17.31 -18.74
CA MET A 1 -16.47 -16.62 -18.75
C MET A 1 -15.68 -17.13 -17.55
N LYS A 2 -14.42 -17.50 -17.71
CA LYS A 2 -13.58 -17.97 -16.59
C LYS A 2 -13.02 -16.77 -15.86
N THR A 3 -13.17 -16.72 -14.54
CA THR A 3 -12.66 -15.64 -13.68
C THR A 3 -11.62 -16.19 -12.71
N PHE A 4 -10.72 -15.33 -12.25
CA PHE A 4 -9.61 -15.69 -11.38
C PHE A 4 -9.57 -14.75 -10.16
N PRO A 5 -10.57 -14.80 -9.26
CA PRO A 5 -10.59 -13.94 -8.08
C PRO A 5 -9.41 -14.24 -7.17
N LEU A 6 -9.01 -13.22 -6.38
CA LEU A 6 -8.02 -13.42 -5.33
C LEU A 6 -8.59 -14.32 -4.23
N ASN A 7 -7.76 -15.21 -3.69
CA ASN A 7 -8.14 -16.07 -2.59
C ASN A 7 -8.19 -15.28 -1.27
N SER A 8 -9.39 -15.06 -0.76
CA SER A 8 -9.58 -14.44 0.55
C SER A 8 -9.10 -15.35 1.68
N ILE A 9 -8.63 -14.74 2.78
CA ILE A 9 -8.33 -15.47 4.02
C ILE A 9 -9.60 -16.03 4.61
N SER A 10 -9.49 -17.18 5.26
CA SER A 10 -10.60 -17.79 6.02
C SER A 10 -10.91 -16.97 7.27
N LEU A 11 -12.09 -17.23 7.88
CA LEU A 11 -12.44 -16.59 9.15
C LEU A 11 -11.42 -16.93 10.25
N GLN A 12 -10.91 -18.16 10.28
CA GLN A 12 -9.88 -18.56 11.24
C GLN A 12 -8.60 -17.77 11.06
N GLU A 13 -8.10 -17.64 9.83
CA GLU A 13 -6.91 -16.83 9.52
C GLU A 13 -7.13 -15.35 9.83
N ALA A 14 -8.33 -14.83 9.62
CA ALA A 14 -8.70 -13.46 9.98
C ALA A 14 -8.70 -13.23 11.50
N MET A 15 -9.16 -14.20 12.28
CA MET A 15 -9.07 -14.15 13.75
C MET A 15 -7.61 -14.17 14.23
N GLU A 16 -6.78 -15.03 13.68
CA GLU A 16 -5.34 -15.09 13.98
C GLU A 16 -4.64 -13.76 13.63
N LEU A 17 -4.98 -13.17 12.49
CA LEU A 17 -4.49 -11.85 12.11
C LEU A 17 -4.96 -10.76 13.08
N GLN A 18 -6.20 -10.80 13.54
CA GLN A 18 -6.71 -9.85 14.54
C GLN A 18 -5.98 -9.98 15.87
N PHE A 19 -5.67 -11.21 16.32
CA PHE A 19 -4.82 -11.42 17.51
C PHE A 19 -3.41 -10.83 17.31
N LYS A 20 -2.77 -11.06 16.16
CA LYS A 20 -1.47 -10.45 15.80
C LYS A 20 -1.54 -8.93 15.87
N ILE A 21 -2.61 -8.32 15.34
CA ILE A 21 -2.78 -6.86 15.36
C ILE A 21 -2.89 -6.36 16.80
N ILE A 22 -3.71 -6.98 17.64
CA ILE A 22 -3.89 -6.58 19.05
C ILE A 22 -2.57 -6.71 19.81
N ASP A 23 -1.85 -7.82 19.65
CA ASP A 23 -0.52 -8.00 20.26
C ASP A 23 0.45 -6.89 19.80
N THR A 24 0.43 -6.56 18.52
CA THR A 24 1.27 -5.48 17.97
C THR A 24 0.90 -4.11 18.58
N VAL A 25 -0.39 -3.83 18.76
CA VAL A 25 -0.84 -2.58 19.39
C VAL A 25 -0.27 -2.43 20.80
N THR A 26 -0.22 -3.52 21.59
CA THR A 26 0.31 -3.48 22.96
C THR A 26 1.80 -3.16 23.07
N LYS A 27 2.56 -3.27 21.97
CA LYS A 27 3.97 -2.86 21.91
C LYS A 27 4.15 -1.34 21.91
N TYR A 28 3.16 -0.61 21.42
CA TYR A 28 3.26 0.83 21.17
C TYR A 28 2.31 1.67 22.02
N PHE A 29 1.26 1.06 22.56
CA PHE A 29 0.22 1.73 23.34
C PHE A 29 0.08 1.10 24.70
N ASP A 30 0.24 1.93 25.74
CA ASP A 30 -0.06 1.51 27.10
C ASP A 30 -1.58 1.46 27.34
N GLY A 31 -2.02 0.62 28.26
CA GLY A 31 -3.40 0.31 28.59
C GLY A 31 -4.47 1.33 28.16
N ARG A 32 -4.52 2.51 28.80
CA ARG A 32 -5.55 3.52 28.50
C ARG A 32 -5.24 4.37 27.25
N GLU A 33 -4.02 4.38 26.74
CA GLU A 33 -3.66 5.17 25.57
C GLU A 33 -4.46 4.74 24.33
N VAL A 34 -4.76 3.45 24.20
CA VAL A 34 -5.56 2.93 23.09
C VAL A 34 -6.97 3.53 23.03
N LEU A 35 -7.48 4.03 24.17
CA LEU A 35 -8.78 4.69 24.30
C LEU A 35 -8.72 6.19 24.01
N ALA A 36 -7.53 6.78 23.88
CA ALA A 36 -7.37 8.20 23.60
C ALA A 36 -7.96 8.59 22.24
N LEU A 37 -8.41 9.83 22.15
CA LEU A 37 -8.88 10.38 20.87
C LEU A 37 -7.75 10.69 19.89
N GLY A 38 -6.50 10.79 20.38
CA GLY A 38 -5.33 11.21 19.62
C GLY A 38 -5.02 12.70 19.79
N ASP A 39 -3.81 13.07 19.44
CA ASP A 39 -3.29 14.44 19.54
C ASP A 39 -3.47 15.22 18.23
N LEU A 40 -3.29 16.53 18.33
CA LEU A 40 -3.36 17.48 17.22
C LEU A 40 -2.05 18.23 17.09
N GLY A 41 -1.76 18.66 15.86
CA GLY A 41 -0.62 19.51 15.56
C GLY A 41 0.66 18.72 15.36
N VAL A 42 1.78 19.46 15.36
CA VAL A 42 3.10 18.94 15.06
C VAL A 42 3.98 19.01 16.30
N VAL A 43 4.45 17.87 16.76
CA VAL A 43 5.38 17.80 17.89
C VAL A 43 6.78 18.20 17.43
N LYS A 44 7.43 19.12 18.15
CA LYS A 44 8.78 19.60 17.83
C LYS A 44 9.77 18.42 17.79
N GLY A 45 10.53 18.34 16.73
CA GLY A 45 11.50 17.27 16.49
C GLY A 45 10.90 15.99 15.88
N LEU A 46 9.58 15.79 15.98
CA LEU A 46 8.88 14.68 15.36
C LEU A 46 8.22 15.07 14.03
N ASN A 47 7.85 16.34 13.86
CA ASN A 47 7.17 16.91 12.70
C ASN A 47 5.82 16.25 12.33
N LYS A 48 5.20 15.58 13.26
CA LYS A 48 3.86 14.96 13.18
C LYS A 48 3.29 14.76 14.60
N PRO A 49 2.00 14.41 14.73
CA PRO A 49 1.43 14.01 16.02
C PRO A 49 2.07 12.73 16.56
N THR A 50 2.16 12.61 17.88
CA THR A 50 2.75 11.44 18.54
C THR A 50 1.94 10.17 18.28
N TYR A 51 0.61 10.26 18.33
CA TYR A 51 -0.26 9.12 18.06
C TYR A 51 -0.18 8.66 16.59
N THR A 52 -0.04 9.59 15.65
CA THR A 52 0.19 9.23 14.24
C THR A 52 1.45 8.37 14.09
N GLN A 53 2.56 8.77 14.74
CA GLN A 53 3.80 7.98 14.68
C GLN A 53 3.62 6.58 15.30
N LYS A 54 2.91 6.48 16.44
CA LYS A 54 2.65 5.18 17.08
C LYS A 54 1.83 4.26 16.17
N VAL A 55 0.79 4.80 15.56
CA VAL A 55 -0.06 4.04 14.62
C VAL A 55 0.71 3.61 13.38
N GLU A 56 1.54 4.46 12.82
CA GLU A 56 2.41 4.10 11.71
C GLU A 56 3.33 2.91 12.06
N LYS A 57 3.90 2.86 13.26
CA LYS A 57 4.69 1.71 13.72
C LYS A 57 3.85 0.43 13.79
N VAL A 58 2.61 0.52 14.26
CA VAL A 58 1.69 -0.64 14.26
C VAL A 58 1.43 -1.13 12.85
N PHE A 59 1.14 -0.24 11.89
CA PHE A 59 0.96 -0.64 10.50
C PHE A 59 2.21 -1.31 9.93
N ALA A 60 3.40 -0.76 10.18
CA ALA A 60 4.65 -1.36 9.72
C ALA A 60 4.82 -2.80 10.22
N ASP A 61 4.67 -3.03 11.53
CA ASP A 61 4.82 -4.36 12.14
C ASP A 61 3.73 -5.35 11.67
N VAL A 62 2.48 -4.90 11.56
CA VAL A 62 1.36 -5.77 11.13
C VAL A 62 1.59 -6.32 9.73
N PHE A 63 2.12 -5.49 8.83
CA PHE A 63 2.37 -5.86 7.44
C PHE A 63 3.84 -6.26 7.16
N ASP A 64 4.62 -6.55 8.21
CA ASP A 64 6.01 -7.00 8.11
C ASP A 64 6.88 -6.05 7.25
N ALA A 65 6.68 -4.73 7.38
CA ALA A 65 7.37 -3.68 6.64
C ALA A 65 8.45 -3.00 7.48
N GLU A 66 9.49 -2.47 6.83
CA GLU A 66 10.54 -1.69 7.51
C GLU A 66 10.01 -0.38 8.10
N ALA A 67 9.03 0.23 7.44
CA ALA A 67 8.37 1.46 7.88
C ALA A 67 7.00 1.63 7.22
N SER A 68 6.19 2.52 7.79
CA SER A 68 4.95 2.99 7.16
C SER A 68 4.76 4.49 7.38
N ILE A 69 3.90 5.10 6.58
CA ILE A 69 3.45 6.47 6.73
C ILE A 69 1.97 6.58 6.37
N LEU A 70 1.21 7.31 7.20
CA LEU A 70 -0.15 7.71 6.89
C LEU A 70 -0.13 9.02 6.09
N VAL A 71 -0.87 9.06 4.99
CA VAL A 71 -0.90 10.21 4.07
C VAL A 71 -2.32 10.63 3.75
N ARG A 72 -2.50 11.90 3.39
CA ARG A 72 -3.79 12.40 2.91
C ARG A 72 -4.04 12.05 1.45
N GLY A 73 -5.31 11.90 1.08
CA GLY A 73 -5.75 11.58 -0.27
C GLY A 73 -6.04 10.10 -0.51
N ALA A 74 -6.26 9.35 0.58
CA ALA A 74 -6.60 7.92 0.54
C ALA A 74 -5.54 7.09 -0.24
N GLY A 75 -5.93 5.98 -0.86
CA GLY A 75 -5.01 5.14 -1.64
C GLY A 75 -4.38 5.85 -2.83
N THR A 76 -5.11 6.75 -3.48
CA THR A 76 -4.57 7.59 -4.56
C THR A 76 -3.43 8.48 -4.06
N GLY A 77 -3.60 9.09 -2.88
CA GLY A 77 -2.56 9.87 -2.21
C GLY A 77 -1.34 9.00 -1.86
N ALA A 78 -1.58 7.79 -1.36
CA ALA A 78 -0.50 6.84 -1.04
C ALA A 78 0.31 6.45 -2.30
N ILE A 79 -0.36 6.09 -3.40
CA ILE A 79 0.31 5.79 -4.68
C ILE A 79 1.12 7.00 -5.16
N ARG A 80 0.53 8.20 -5.13
CA ARG A 80 1.20 9.43 -5.55
C ARG A 80 2.47 9.70 -4.74
N TRP A 81 2.39 9.66 -3.42
CA TRP A 81 3.54 9.84 -2.55
C TRP A 81 4.60 8.76 -2.74
N GLY A 82 4.15 7.52 -2.90
CA GLY A 82 5.05 6.40 -3.20
C GLY A 82 5.82 6.65 -4.50
N LEU A 83 5.14 6.99 -5.59
CA LEU A 83 5.80 7.30 -6.87
C LEU A 83 6.75 8.51 -6.76
N ILE A 84 6.35 9.58 -6.08
CA ILE A 84 7.19 10.77 -5.85
C ILE A 84 8.49 10.40 -5.10
N SER A 85 8.47 9.36 -4.27
CA SER A 85 9.66 8.96 -3.51
C SER A 85 10.79 8.40 -4.37
N PHE A 86 10.49 7.86 -5.56
CA PHE A 86 11.51 7.22 -6.41
C PHE A 86 11.43 7.56 -7.90
N MET A 87 10.39 8.27 -8.37
CA MET A 87 10.21 8.63 -9.77
C MET A 87 10.40 10.13 -10.00
N LYS A 88 10.87 10.49 -11.19
CA LYS A 88 11.00 11.86 -11.67
C LYS A 88 10.26 12.03 -12.99
N SER A 89 9.87 13.27 -13.31
CA SER A 89 9.25 13.58 -14.61
C SER A 89 10.13 13.12 -15.78
N GLY A 90 9.49 12.55 -16.78
CA GLY A 90 10.15 12.00 -17.98
C GLY A 90 10.61 10.55 -17.86
N GLU A 91 10.67 9.98 -16.66
CA GLU A 91 11.07 8.59 -16.44
C GLU A 91 9.97 7.59 -16.85
N LYS A 92 10.40 6.37 -17.22
CA LYS A 92 9.51 5.30 -17.64
C LYS A 92 8.99 4.50 -16.45
N ILE A 93 7.66 4.25 -16.45
CA ILE A 93 6.96 3.39 -15.49
C ILE A 93 6.32 2.20 -16.20
N LEU A 94 6.60 0.99 -15.71
CA LEU A 94 5.97 -0.24 -16.16
C LEU A 94 4.60 -0.41 -15.50
N VAL A 95 3.58 -0.70 -16.30
CA VAL A 95 2.22 -1.00 -15.83
C VAL A 95 1.63 -2.16 -16.61
N HIS A 96 0.58 -2.78 -16.07
CA HIS A 96 -0.18 -3.78 -16.82
C HIS A 96 -0.83 -3.18 -18.08
N GLU A 97 -1.00 -4.00 -19.14
CA GLU A 97 -1.64 -3.57 -20.39
C GLU A 97 -3.11 -3.18 -20.24
N ALA A 98 -3.79 -3.70 -19.21
CA ALA A 98 -5.15 -3.32 -18.84
C ALA A 98 -5.30 -1.80 -18.64
N PRO A 99 -6.53 -1.26 -18.69
CA PRO A 99 -6.78 0.14 -18.37
C PRO A 99 -6.29 0.48 -16.96
N ILE A 100 -5.41 1.48 -16.85
CA ILE A 100 -4.93 1.97 -15.55
C ILE A 100 -6.12 2.57 -14.78
N TYR A 101 -6.20 2.29 -13.48
CA TYR A 101 -7.23 2.87 -12.63
C TYR A 101 -7.25 4.41 -12.76
N PRO A 102 -8.41 5.05 -12.94
CA PRO A 102 -8.50 6.45 -13.37
C PRO A 102 -7.67 7.44 -12.52
N THR A 103 -7.69 7.32 -11.19
CA THR A 103 -6.95 8.24 -10.32
C THR A 103 -5.43 7.98 -10.33
N SER A 104 -5.01 6.74 -10.54
CA SER A 104 -3.60 6.39 -10.74
C SER A 104 -3.10 6.90 -12.08
N LYS A 105 -3.93 6.84 -13.13
CA LYS A 105 -3.64 7.42 -14.44
C LYS A 105 -3.40 8.92 -14.35
N VAL A 106 -4.29 9.66 -13.67
CA VAL A 106 -4.12 11.11 -13.42
C VAL A 106 -2.80 11.40 -12.70
N THR A 107 -2.43 10.58 -11.71
CA THR A 107 -1.17 10.73 -10.98
C THR A 107 0.04 10.56 -11.93
N ILE A 108 0.06 9.52 -12.76
CA ILE A 108 1.12 9.22 -13.72
C ILE A 108 1.26 10.37 -14.74
N GLU A 109 0.14 10.83 -15.29
CA GLU A 109 0.10 11.93 -16.27
C GLU A 109 0.57 13.26 -15.66
N THR A 110 0.10 13.60 -14.46
CA THR A 110 0.47 14.85 -13.76
C THR A 110 1.96 14.85 -13.38
N MET A 111 2.54 13.70 -13.05
CA MET A 111 3.97 13.56 -12.80
C MET A 111 4.81 13.57 -14.08
N GLY A 112 4.19 13.53 -15.25
CA GLY A 112 4.89 13.48 -16.55
C GLY A 112 5.64 12.17 -16.77
N LEU A 113 5.18 11.05 -16.20
CA LEU A 113 5.80 9.75 -16.37
C LEU A 113 5.45 9.14 -17.75
N LYS A 114 6.39 8.42 -18.34
CA LYS A 114 6.21 7.71 -19.60
C LYS A 114 5.76 6.28 -19.34
N VAL A 115 4.54 5.94 -19.73
CA VAL A 115 3.96 4.60 -19.52
C VAL A 115 4.57 3.61 -20.51
N VAL A 116 5.07 2.49 -19.97
CA VAL A 116 5.45 1.27 -20.71
C VAL A 116 4.49 0.17 -20.26
N LYS A 117 3.88 -0.53 -21.21
CA LYS A 117 2.89 -1.57 -20.94
C LYS A 117 3.46 -2.96 -21.17
N ALA A 118 3.13 -3.91 -20.28
CA ALA A 118 3.35 -5.34 -20.47
C ALA A 118 2.12 -6.13 -20.03
N ASN A 119 1.90 -7.28 -20.64
CA ASN A 119 0.87 -8.21 -20.19
C ASN A 119 1.35 -8.97 -18.97
N PHE A 120 0.84 -8.61 -17.77
CA PHE A 120 1.25 -9.27 -16.53
C PHE A 120 0.76 -10.72 -16.42
N ASN A 121 -0.23 -11.11 -17.22
CA ASN A 121 -0.66 -12.50 -17.34
C ASN A 121 0.34 -13.36 -18.13
N ASN A 122 1.36 -12.76 -18.75
CA ASN A 122 2.41 -13.42 -19.52
C ASN A 122 3.80 -13.01 -19.05
N ILE A 123 4.42 -13.84 -18.27
CA ILE A 123 5.75 -13.60 -17.69
C ILE A 123 6.83 -13.33 -18.77
N ASN A 124 6.73 -14.00 -19.92
CA ASN A 124 7.68 -13.77 -21.02
C ASN A 124 7.50 -12.39 -21.66
N ASP A 125 6.28 -11.85 -21.65
CA ASP A 125 6.05 -10.48 -22.14
C ASP A 125 6.65 -9.44 -21.19
N ILE A 126 6.53 -9.64 -19.88
CA ILE A 126 7.21 -8.79 -18.86
C ILE A 126 8.71 -8.76 -19.12
N LYS A 127 9.35 -9.93 -19.27
CA LYS A 127 10.79 -10.05 -19.54
C LYS A 127 11.17 -9.34 -20.83
N ARG A 128 10.45 -9.59 -21.92
CA ARG A 128 10.68 -8.95 -23.22
C ARG A 128 10.62 -7.41 -23.10
N VAL A 129 9.55 -6.90 -22.50
CA VAL A 129 9.32 -5.44 -22.38
C VAL A 129 10.41 -4.77 -21.53
N ILE A 130 10.85 -5.39 -20.43
CA ILE A 130 11.93 -4.85 -19.59
C ILE A 130 13.25 -4.83 -20.37
N ASN A 131 13.58 -5.90 -21.11
CA ASN A 131 14.80 -5.98 -21.89
C ASN A 131 14.83 -4.98 -23.06
N GLU A 132 13.67 -4.72 -23.69
CA GLU A 132 13.50 -3.68 -24.71
C GLU A 132 13.53 -2.25 -24.15
N ASN A 133 13.31 -2.07 -22.82
CA ASN A 133 13.26 -0.79 -22.14
C ASN A 133 14.12 -0.79 -20.88
N PRO A 134 15.44 -0.87 -20.99
CA PRO A 134 16.35 -0.96 -19.82
C PRO A 134 16.36 0.31 -18.95
N ASP A 135 15.78 1.40 -19.43
CA ASP A 135 15.63 2.68 -18.75
C ASP A 135 14.34 2.81 -17.91
N ILE A 136 13.54 1.75 -17.77
CA ILE A 136 12.42 1.71 -16.83
C ILE A 136 12.97 1.88 -15.40
N LYS A 137 12.37 2.83 -14.64
CA LYS A 137 12.76 3.14 -13.26
C LYS A 137 11.78 2.63 -12.23
N GLY A 138 10.51 2.54 -12.57
CA GLY A 138 9.47 2.11 -11.66
C GLY A 138 8.45 1.19 -12.28
N ALA A 139 7.70 0.49 -11.43
CA ALA A 139 6.53 -0.27 -11.81
C ALA A 139 5.38 -0.03 -10.82
N LEU A 140 4.18 0.09 -11.34
CA LEU A 140 2.95 0.07 -10.55
C LEU A 140 2.20 -1.23 -10.87
N VAL A 141 2.03 -2.07 -9.85
CA VAL A 141 1.32 -3.35 -9.98
C VAL A 141 0.06 -3.31 -9.12
N GLN A 142 -1.10 -3.44 -9.75
CA GLN A 142 -2.37 -3.53 -9.02
C GLN A 142 -2.57 -4.97 -8.53
N ASN A 143 -2.85 -5.14 -7.25
CA ASN A 143 -3.03 -6.46 -6.65
C ASN A 143 -4.37 -7.09 -7.06
N THR A 144 -5.43 -6.30 -7.02
CA THR A 144 -6.75 -6.75 -7.49
C THR A 144 -6.83 -6.75 -9.02
N ARG A 145 -7.66 -7.63 -9.57
CA ARG A 145 -7.83 -7.78 -11.02
C ARG A 145 -8.33 -6.48 -11.65
N GLN A 146 -7.71 -6.06 -12.73
CA GLN A 146 -8.11 -4.89 -13.52
C GLN A 146 -9.11 -5.27 -14.62
N GLN A 147 -9.01 -6.51 -15.10
CA GLN A 147 -9.92 -7.14 -16.06
C GLN A 147 -10.37 -8.51 -15.54
N ILE A 148 -11.48 -8.99 -16.06
CA ILE A 148 -12.08 -10.28 -15.62
C ILE A 148 -11.14 -11.46 -15.92
N GLU A 149 -10.39 -11.36 -17.02
CA GLU A 149 -9.47 -12.38 -17.50
C GLU A 149 -8.12 -12.37 -16.77
N ASP A 150 -7.83 -11.35 -15.98
CA ASP A 150 -6.56 -11.26 -15.27
C ASP A 150 -6.37 -12.42 -14.31
N CYS A 151 -5.24 -13.11 -14.47
CA CYS A 151 -4.92 -14.32 -13.70
C CYS A 151 -3.49 -14.29 -13.12
N TYR A 152 -2.75 -13.21 -13.31
CA TYR A 152 -1.39 -13.12 -12.79
C TYR A 152 -1.33 -13.26 -11.27
N GLU A 153 -0.25 -13.87 -10.79
CA GLU A 153 0.07 -13.94 -9.38
C GLU A 153 1.04 -12.80 -9.02
N LEU A 154 0.65 -11.96 -8.03
CA LEU A 154 1.38 -10.75 -7.67
C LEU A 154 2.86 -11.03 -7.39
N GLN A 155 3.15 -12.07 -6.58
CA GLN A 155 4.52 -12.41 -6.20
C GLN A 155 5.36 -12.82 -7.41
N GLU A 156 4.79 -13.54 -8.37
CA GLU A 156 5.49 -13.95 -9.60
C GLU A 156 5.83 -12.75 -10.48
N VAL A 157 4.89 -11.82 -10.66
CA VAL A 157 5.12 -10.57 -11.40
C VAL A 157 6.24 -9.76 -10.76
N ILE A 158 6.18 -9.55 -9.44
CA ILE A 158 7.20 -8.79 -8.69
C ILE A 158 8.58 -9.46 -8.82
N HIS A 159 8.67 -10.76 -8.61
CA HIS A 159 9.93 -11.50 -8.74
C HIS A 159 10.47 -11.44 -10.17
N THR A 160 9.62 -11.56 -11.18
CA THR A 160 10.05 -11.44 -12.57
C THR A 160 10.64 -10.07 -12.86
N ILE A 161 9.95 -8.99 -12.47
CA ILE A 161 10.46 -7.63 -12.66
C ILE A 161 11.82 -7.45 -11.97
N LYS A 162 11.95 -7.90 -10.72
CA LYS A 162 13.18 -7.78 -9.93
C LYS A 162 14.33 -8.63 -10.48
N ASN A 163 14.05 -9.80 -11.01
CA ASN A 163 15.06 -10.67 -11.61
C ASN A 163 15.60 -10.11 -12.93
N GLU A 164 14.72 -9.54 -13.78
CA GLU A 164 15.15 -8.91 -15.03
C GLU A 164 15.90 -7.59 -14.79
N ASN A 165 15.44 -6.76 -13.85
CA ASN A 165 16.13 -5.53 -13.47
C ASN A 165 15.87 -5.18 -11.98
N PRO A 166 16.81 -5.48 -11.09
CA PRO A 166 16.68 -5.23 -9.64
C PRO A 166 16.59 -3.73 -9.29
N ASN A 167 16.96 -2.84 -10.21
CA ASN A 167 16.91 -1.40 -9.98
C ASN A 167 15.50 -0.79 -10.20
N ILE A 168 14.57 -1.53 -10.82
CA ILE A 168 13.19 -1.09 -10.94
C ILE A 168 12.55 -1.08 -9.55
N ARG A 169 12.08 0.10 -9.09
CA ARG A 169 11.33 0.22 -7.85
C ARG A 169 9.86 -0.14 -8.11
N ILE A 170 9.30 -0.96 -7.24
CA ILE A 170 7.93 -1.47 -7.40
C ILE A 170 7.05 -0.93 -6.29
N ILE A 171 5.95 -0.29 -6.67
CA ILE A 171 4.83 0.03 -5.77
C ILE A 171 3.60 -0.78 -6.18
N THR A 172 2.88 -1.30 -5.19
CA THR A 172 1.62 -2.01 -5.42
C THR A 172 0.42 -1.19 -4.98
N ASP A 173 -0.67 -1.34 -5.72
CA ASP A 173 -2.01 -0.91 -5.31
C ASP A 173 -2.72 -2.10 -4.65
N ASP A 174 -2.74 -2.10 -3.33
CA ASP A 174 -3.33 -3.15 -2.50
C ASP A 174 -4.75 -2.80 -2.02
N ASN A 175 -5.39 -1.79 -2.62
CA ASN A 175 -6.79 -1.49 -2.35
C ASN A 175 -7.65 -2.74 -2.58
N TYR A 176 -8.58 -3.01 -1.66
CA TYR A 176 -9.41 -4.21 -1.60
C TYR A 176 -8.66 -5.54 -1.34
N ALA A 177 -7.32 -5.54 -1.31
CA ALA A 177 -6.51 -6.71 -0.99
C ALA A 177 -6.07 -6.72 0.50
N ALA A 178 -5.65 -5.55 1.01
CA ALA A 178 -5.18 -5.42 2.39
C ALA A 178 -6.17 -6.02 3.41
N LEU A 179 -5.67 -6.89 4.30
CA LEU A 179 -6.40 -7.66 5.32
C LEU A 179 -7.43 -8.67 4.77
N LYS A 180 -7.58 -8.81 3.45
CA LYS A 180 -8.48 -9.78 2.82
C LYS A 180 -7.76 -10.97 2.23
N ILE A 181 -6.48 -10.82 1.91
CA ILE A 181 -5.62 -11.88 1.38
C ILE A 181 -4.39 -12.07 2.27
N LYS A 182 -3.69 -13.19 2.09
CA LYS A 182 -2.56 -13.57 2.96
C LYS A 182 -1.39 -12.60 2.92
N LYS A 183 -1.05 -12.06 1.74
CA LYS A 183 0.11 -11.18 1.53
C LYS A 183 -0.23 -10.08 0.56
N ILE A 184 0.18 -8.87 0.88
CA ILE A 184 0.13 -7.71 -0.02
C ILE A 184 1.50 -7.40 -0.61
N GLY A 185 1.59 -6.37 -1.45
CA GLY A 185 2.76 -6.12 -2.28
C GLY A 185 4.11 -6.13 -1.59
N ASN A 186 4.28 -5.39 -0.48
CA ASN A 186 5.55 -5.38 0.25
C ASN A 186 5.93 -6.77 0.80
N GLN A 187 4.95 -7.57 1.23
CA GLN A 187 5.15 -8.95 1.69
C GLN A 187 5.44 -9.93 0.53
N CYS A 188 5.16 -9.52 -0.70
CA CYS A 188 5.48 -10.25 -1.93
C CYS A 188 6.81 -9.79 -2.57
N GLY A 189 7.53 -8.84 -1.96
CA GLY A 189 8.83 -8.36 -2.42
C GLY A 189 8.80 -7.02 -3.17
N ALA A 190 7.66 -6.32 -3.23
CA ALA A 190 7.60 -4.93 -3.71
C ALA A 190 8.34 -3.98 -2.75
N ASP A 191 8.85 -2.87 -3.27
CA ASP A 191 9.51 -1.86 -2.45
C ASP A 191 8.49 -1.10 -1.58
N LEU A 192 7.27 -0.88 -2.10
CA LEU A 192 6.17 -0.22 -1.40
C LEU A 192 4.84 -0.93 -1.67
N GLY A 193 3.99 -0.99 -0.65
CA GLY A 193 2.56 -1.30 -0.75
C GLY A 193 1.71 -0.08 -0.40
N SER A 194 0.55 0.05 -1.00
CA SER A 194 -0.34 1.20 -0.79
C SER A 194 -1.82 0.81 -0.77
N PHE A 195 -2.57 1.40 0.16
CA PHE A 195 -4.02 1.21 0.24
C PHE A 195 -4.72 2.34 1.02
N SER A 196 -6.04 2.42 0.92
CA SER A 196 -6.89 3.36 1.67
C SER A 196 -7.33 2.78 3.00
N CYS A 197 -7.33 3.60 4.06
CA CYS A 197 -7.88 3.20 5.36
C CYS A 197 -9.36 2.84 5.28
N PHE A 198 -10.17 3.54 4.50
CA PHE A 198 -11.61 3.25 4.42
C PHE A 198 -11.91 1.86 3.80
N LYS A 199 -10.98 1.27 3.03
CA LYS A 199 -11.12 -0.11 2.55
C LYS A 199 -10.92 -1.16 3.64
N ILE A 200 -10.35 -0.75 4.75
CA ILE A 200 -10.15 -1.55 5.96
C ILE A 200 -10.92 -0.96 7.16
N LEU A 201 -12.12 -0.40 6.90
CA LEU A 201 -13.05 0.15 7.90
C LEU A 201 -12.50 1.33 8.71
N GLY A 202 -11.46 1.98 8.22
CA GLY A 202 -10.88 3.18 8.80
C GLY A 202 -11.42 4.47 8.15
N PRO A 203 -10.84 5.64 8.49
CA PRO A 203 -11.32 6.93 8.04
C PRO A 203 -11.16 7.14 6.54
N GLU A 204 -12.09 7.89 5.95
CA GLU A 204 -11.96 8.40 4.60
C GLU A 204 -10.81 9.41 4.49
N GLY A 205 -10.25 9.56 3.30
CA GLY A 205 -9.19 10.53 3.04
C GLY A 205 -7.81 10.15 3.57
N VAL A 206 -7.67 9.10 4.37
CA VAL A 206 -6.39 8.60 4.85
C VAL A 206 -5.93 7.39 4.02
N GLY A 207 -4.71 7.47 3.50
CA GLY A 207 -4.01 6.38 2.83
C GLY A 207 -2.85 5.85 3.66
N VAL A 208 -2.49 4.61 3.41
CA VAL A 208 -1.33 3.94 4.00
C VAL A 208 -0.32 3.66 2.92
N LEU A 209 0.93 4.03 3.16
CA LEU A 209 2.08 3.65 2.37
C LEU A 209 3.03 2.89 3.29
N ILE A 210 3.44 1.69 2.89
CA ILE A 210 4.27 0.78 3.70
C ILE A 210 5.36 0.15 2.86
N GLY A 211 6.49 -0.19 3.45
CA GLY A 211 7.57 -0.89 2.78
C GLY A 211 8.95 -0.43 3.21
N LYS A 212 9.84 -0.19 2.24
CA LYS A 212 11.24 0.17 2.49
C LYS A 212 11.37 1.50 3.20
N LYS A 213 12.11 1.48 4.32
CA LYS A 213 12.32 2.65 5.18
C LYS A 213 12.90 3.85 4.42
N GLU A 214 13.86 3.63 3.54
CA GLU A 214 14.49 4.70 2.75
C GLU A 214 13.48 5.51 1.90
N LEU A 215 12.46 4.80 1.34
CA LEU A 215 11.42 5.44 0.53
C LEU A 215 10.38 6.13 1.41
N ILE A 216 10.01 5.52 2.53
CA ILE A 216 9.10 6.12 3.51
C ILE A 216 9.73 7.37 4.13
N ASP A 217 11.02 7.34 4.52
CA ASP A 217 11.73 8.51 5.06
C ASP A 217 11.76 9.65 4.04
N LYS A 218 11.88 9.34 2.75
CA LYS A 218 11.84 10.35 1.70
C LYS A 218 10.46 10.99 1.58
N VAL A 219 9.39 10.20 1.61
CA VAL A 219 8.02 10.74 1.67
C VAL A 219 7.86 11.64 2.89
N TYR A 220 8.32 11.17 4.05
CA TYR A 220 8.28 11.92 5.30
C TYR A 220 8.97 13.28 5.18
N SER A 221 10.16 13.33 4.58
CA SER A 221 10.92 14.57 4.38
C SER A 221 10.24 15.56 3.43
N LEU A 222 9.51 15.07 2.43
CA LEU A 222 8.80 15.89 1.46
C LEU A 222 7.42 16.34 1.98
N ASN A 223 6.77 15.51 2.80
CA ASN A 223 5.46 15.74 3.40
C ASN A 223 5.53 16.20 4.85
N TYR A 224 6.44 17.14 5.15
CA TYR A 224 6.71 17.57 6.54
C TYR A 224 5.76 18.64 7.07
N SER A 225 4.98 19.29 6.21
CA SER A 225 4.06 20.36 6.62
C SER A 225 2.97 19.87 7.55
N GLY A 226 2.70 20.57 8.64
CA GLY A 226 1.65 20.23 9.60
C GLY A 226 0.27 20.05 8.96
N GLY A 227 -0.06 20.84 7.93
CA GLY A 227 -1.33 20.74 7.19
C GLY A 227 -1.46 19.48 6.32
N SER A 228 -0.34 18.88 5.91
CA SER A 228 -0.34 17.62 5.15
C SER A 228 -0.22 16.38 6.03
N GLN A 229 0.10 16.52 7.31
CA GLN A 229 0.18 15.40 8.24
C GLN A 229 -1.23 14.87 8.60
N VAL A 230 -1.36 13.55 8.63
CA VAL A 230 -2.52 12.90 9.23
C VAL A 230 -2.48 13.15 10.72
N GLN A 231 -3.57 13.65 11.30
CA GLN A 231 -3.63 14.01 12.71
C GLN A 231 -3.82 12.77 13.58
N GLY A 232 -3.45 12.88 14.86
CA GLY A 232 -3.51 11.76 15.80
C GLY A 232 -4.91 11.17 15.95
N PHE A 233 -5.96 11.98 15.89
CA PHE A 233 -7.34 11.47 15.96
C PHE A 233 -7.72 10.65 14.71
N GLU A 234 -7.29 11.06 13.51
CA GLU A 234 -7.49 10.30 12.27
C GLU A 234 -6.69 9.00 12.29
N ALA A 235 -5.46 9.05 12.80
CA ALA A 235 -4.62 7.88 12.96
C ALA A 235 -5.22 6.87 13.96
N MET A 236 -5.79 7.35 15.07
CA MET A 236 -6.47 6.49 16.03
C MET A 236 -7.74 5.85 15.46
N GLU A 237 -8.46 6.54 14.57
CA GLU A 237 -9.55 5.92 13.81
C GLU A 237 -9.03 4.86 12.83
N ALA A 238 -7.91 5.12 12.15
CA ALA A 238 -7.26 4.12 11.29
C ALA A 238 -6.83 2.88 12.10
N LEU A 239 -6.32 3.07 13.32
CA LEU A 239 -5.97 1.97 14.23
C LEU A 239 -7.20 1.14 14.61
N ARG A 240 -8.32 1.77 14.94
CA ARG A 240 -9.57 1.06 15.26
C ARG A 240 -10.07 0.25 14.06
N GLY A 241 -10.05 0.85 12.87
CA GLY A 241 -10.34 0.15 11.62
C GLY A 241 -9.44 -1.07 11.43
N LEU A 242 -8.14 -0.90 11.59
CA LEU A 242 -7.15 -1.98 11.47
C LEU A 242 -7.48 -3.16 12.41
N VAL A 243 -7.83 -2.88 13.67
CA VAL A 243 -8.16 -3.91 14.67
C VAL A 243 -9.42 -4.69 14.30
N TYR A 244 -10.47 -4.03 13.81
CA TYR A 244 -11.76 -4.68 13.53
C TYR A 244 -11.89 -5.26 12.13
N ALA A 245 -11.08 -4.78 11.18
CA ALA A 245 -11.24 -5.12 9.76
C ALA A 245 -11.08 -6.62 9.44
N PRO A 246 -10.09 -7.36 9.94
CA PRO A 246 -9.84 -8.72 9.46
C PRO A 246 -11.07 -9.62 9.53
N VAL A 247 -11.65 -9.77 10.71
CA VAL A 247 -12.83 -10.63 10.92
C VAL A 247 -14.06 -10.08 10.20
N SER A 248 -14.30 -8.77 10.26
CA SER A 248 -15.43 -8.14 9.58
C SER A 248 -15.37 -8.33 8.05
N LEU A 249 -14.19 -8.19 7.45
CA LEU A 249 -14.01 -8.38 6.00
C LEU A 249 -14.10 -9.86 5.60
N ALA A 250 -13.61 -10.79 6.44
CA ALA A 250 -13.76 -12.21 6.20
C ALA A 250 -15.24 -12.65 6.25
N ILE A 251 -16.02 -12.12 7.20
CA ILE A 251 -17.48 -12.38 7.24
C ILE A 251 -18.15 -11.82 5.99
N GLN A 252 -17.83 -10.58 5.56
CA GLN A 252 -18.39 -10.00 4.34
C GLN A 252 -18.13 -10.88 3.11
N SER A 253 -16.94 -11.48 3.00
CA SER A 253 -16.62 -12.36 1.87
C SER A 253 -17.39 -13.68 1.83
N GLN A 254 -17.99 -14.09 2.96
CA GLN A 254 -18.79 -15.30 3.05
C GLN A 254 -20.28 -15.04 2.80
N VAL A 255 -20.73 -13.80 2.94
CA VAL A 255 -22.15 -13.41 2.80
C VAL A 255 -22.47 -12.94 1.37
N ASN A 256 -21.47 -12.54 0.60
CA ASN A 256 -21.60 -12.12 -0.80
C ASN A 256 -21.31 -13.29 -1.75
#